data_bbb10b98bc5231689f5be00dec24f3b1
#
_entry.id   bbb10b98bc5231689f5be00dec24f3b1
#
_cell.length_a   1.000
_cell.length_b   1.000
_cell.length_c   1.000
_cell.angle_alpha   90.00
_cell.angle_beta   90.00
_cell.angle_gamma   90.00
#
_symmetry.space_group_name_H-M   'P 1'
#
loop_
_entity.id
_entity.type
_entity.pdbx_description
1 polymer ?
#
loop_
_entity_poly.entity_id
_entity_poly.type
_entity_poly.pdbx_seq_one_letter_code
_entity_poly.pdbx_strand_id
1 'polypeptide(L)'
;KLAFVMALVLGLSVFSYGCGAQSEGSSAAGSSSAAQSEASTSAQEETPGDRTVITFINGFTGGDGPFMTKIVDGFNQSQDKYFIEQLQDADHYTKFKSDDFDMLIIHADWISTYHAMGLLREVSDIYEMAGLSFEEDFHPIVQTYAKYDDGVFAFPLDLYADTFFYNKALAETPPKTYDDLLALRDKLDSQNTNVYPIGIPLTGDEQWGWMLALGQNGVNWVEGEHIKLDTEEACDAFMQVHDLIYKDHISAAGLGDQDHYNTFVSEVTDGSSVKTAACMSGPWKYSTALEILGDDLGVSTLPQIYGDTPCVPAGGHTFGVSAKVDESKIEGIAAFMKYAYQPEVMLNWADSGQAPIHLETMKLVQENPDKYPVANVNYGIFDDAMILPAIYNIREQVKYVNSTVWSLVVQTEDLSRDALMAELTKATQIAEELSQL
;
A
#
# COMPACT_ATOMS: atom_id res chain seq x y z
N LYS A 1 -10.60 -47.23 6.04
CA LYS A 1 -9.28 -47.80 5.77
C LYS A 1 -8.98 -47.58 4.30
N LEU A 2 -8.37 -46.48 3.92
CA LEU A 2 -7.39 -46.40 2.84
C LEU A 2 -6.66 -45.07 3.02
N ALA A 3 -5.38 -45.14 3.35
CA ALA A 3 -4.46 -44.00 3.38
C ALA A 3 -4.06 -43.70 1.96
N PHE A 4 -4.16 -42.42 1.53
CA PHE A 4 -3.55 -41.92 0.34
C PHE A 4 -2.35 -41.08 0.78
N VAL A 5 -1.15 -41.54 0.41
CA VAL A 5 0.11 -40.87 0.60
C VAL A 5 0.29 -39.94 -0.61
N MET A 6 0.34 -38.63 -0.39
CA MET A 6 0.69 -37.65 -1.40
C MET A 6 2.20 -37.37 -1.29
N ALA A 7 2.95 -37.81 -2.29
CA ALA A 7 4.38 -37.54 -2.42
C ALA A 7 4.57 -36.17 -3.08
N LEU A 8 5.16 -35.24 -2.32
CA LEU A 8 5.58 -33.92 -2.80
C LEU A 8 6.93 -34.07 -3.54
N VAL A 9 6.96 -33.78 -4.82
CA VAL A 9 8.21 -33.68 -5.61
C VAL A 9 8.71 -32.27 -5.55
N LEU A 10 9.76 -32.03 -4.76
CA LEU A 10 10.55 -30.81 -4.75
C LEU A 10 11.54 -30.85 -5.91
N GLY A 11 11.35 -30.01 -6.93
CA GLY A 11 12.33 -29.74 -7.97
C GLY A 11 13.25 -28.59 -7.55
N LEU A 12 14.47 -28.91 -7.12
CA LEU A 12 15.56 -27.94 -6.96
C LEU A 12 16.16 -27.62 -8.35
N SER A 13 16.04 -26.38 -8.77
CA SER A 13 16.83 -25.82 -9.88
C SER A 13 17.98 -25.00 -9.31
N VAL A 14 19.19 -25.58 -9.38
CA VAL A 14 20.44 -24.92 -9.03
C VAL A 14 20.93 -24.16 -10.26
N PHE A 15 20.99 -22.82 -10.19
CA PHE A 15 21.74 -22.03 -11.19
C PHE A 15 23.14 -21.75 -10.68
N SER A 16 24.12 -22.34 -11.39
CA SER A 16 25.54 -22.12 -11.18
C SER A 16 25.99 -20.84 -11.87
N TYR A 17 26.56 -19.90 -11.14
CA TYR A 17 27.33 -18.79 -11.70
C TYR A 17 28.78 -19.25 -11.96
N GLY A 18 29.16 -19.23 -13.23
CA GLY A 18 30.54 -19.45 -13.65
C GLY A 18 31.32 -18.15 -13.72
N CYS A 19 32.46 -18.08 -13.02
CA CYS A 19 33.50 -17.08 -13.17
C CYS A 19 34.28 -17.33 -14.48
N GLY A 20 34.55 -16.24 -15.22
CA GLY A 20 35.46 -16.24 -16.38
C GLY A 20 36.25 -14.95 -16.45
N ALA A 21 37.57 -15.07 -16.51
CA ALA A 21 38.65 -14.14 -16.23
C ALA A 21 38.92 -13.06 -17.31
N GLN A 22 39.46 -11.95 -16.78
CA GLN A 22 40.49 -10.99 -17.29
C GLN A 22 40.87 -10.93 -18.77
N SER A 23 40.90 -9.69 -19.31
CA SER A 23 42.02 -9.23 -20.11
C SER A 23 42.25 -7.72 -19.99
N GLU A 24 43.51 -7.35 -19.80
CA GLU A 24 44.08 -6.01 -19.63
C GLU A 24 44.12 -5.21 -20.93
N GLY A 25 44.14 -3.87 -20.81
CA GLY A 25 44.50 -2.99 -21.95
C GLY A 25 44.31 -1.49 -21.67
N SER A 26 45.25 -0.89 -20.98
CA SER A 26 46.03 0.36 -21.23
C SER A 26 45.36 1.65 -21.72
N SER A 27 45.42 2.67 -20.84
CA SER A 27 45.87 4.09 -21.00
C SER A 27 45.07 5.09 -21.85
N ALA A 28 44.60 6.19 -21.28
CA ALA A 28 45.28 7.50 -21.26
C ALA A 28 44.39 8.62 -20.62
N ALA A 29 45.06 9.49 -19.99
CA ALA A 29 44.71 10.60 -19.15
C ALA A 29 43.78 11.69 -19.76
N GLY A 30 42.98 12.34 -18.90
CA GLY A 30 42.33 13.59 -19.12
C GLY A 30 41.78 14.16 -17.81
N SER A 31 42.50 15.07 -17.19
CA SER A 31 42.19 15.78 -15.97
C SER A 31 41.10 16.82 -16.17
N SER A 32 40.12 16.93 -15.28
CA SER A 32 39.62 18.22 -14.82
C SER A 32 38.86 18.13 -13.48
N SER A 33 39.47 18.75 -12.53
CA SER A 33 39.05 19.44 -11.31
C SER A 33 37.72 19.11 -10.65
N ALA A 34 37.90 18.81 -9.39
CA ALA A 34 37.00 18.70 -8.25
C ALA A 34 36.10 19.93 -8.06
N ALA A 35 34.86 19.65 -7.70
CA ALA A 35 34.13 20.45 -6.72
C ALA A 35 33.65 19.45 -5.62
N GLN A 36 34.38 19.46 -4.53
CA GLN A 36 33.93 18.90 -3.26
C GLN A 36 32.78 19.75 -2.74
N SER A 37 31.61 19.17 -2.57
CA SER A 37 30.66 19.67 -1.59
C SER A 37 30.66 18.69 -0.44
N GLU A 38 31.44 19.01 0.56
CA GLU A 38 31.37 18.39 1.89
C GLU A 38 30.08 18.86 2.57
N ALA A 39 29.18 17.95 2.83
CA ALA A 39 28.28 17.96 3.98
C ALA A 39 27.68 16.55 4.17
N SER A 40 28.49 15.54 4.40
CA SER A 40 28.02 14.37 5.13
C SER A 40 28.27 14.64 6.62
N THR A 41 27.26 15.19 7.26
CA THR A 41 27.11 15.02 8.70
C THR A 41 26.90 13.53 8.93
N SER A 42 27.95 12.84 9.37
CA SER A 42 27.80 11.47 9.88
C SER A 42 26.83 11.52 11.06
N ALA A 43 25.57 11.10 10.84
CA ALA A 43 24.72 10.74 11.95
C ALA A 43 25.47 9.64 12.71
N GLN A 44 25.87 9.90 13.95
CA GLN A 44 26.37 8.87 14.82
C GLN A 44 25.22 7.89 15.02
N GLU A 45 25.41 6.63 14.68
CA GLU A 45 24.47 5.57 15.07
C GLU A 45 24.31 5.64 16.59
N GLU A 46 23.10 5.99 17.01
CA GLU A 46 22.76 6.09 18.41
C GLU A 46 22.69 4.68 18.99
N THR A 47 23.45 4.42 20.07
CA THR A 47 23.45 3.11 20.72
C THR A 47 22.49 3.09 21.90
N PRO A 48 21.84 1.94 22.19
CA PRO A 48 20.88 1.83 23.30
C PRO A 48 21.49 2.16 24.69
N GLY A 49 22.78 1.90 24.91
CA GLY A 49 23.38 2.07 26.21
C GLY A 49 22.70 1.21 27.29
N ASP A 50 22.37 1.82 28.45
CA ASP A 50 21.66 1.16 29.57
C ASP A 50 20.13 1.29 29.47
N ARG A 51 19.61 1.81 28.34
CA ARG A 51 18.16 2.00 28.11
C ARG A 51 17.44 0.66 27.94
N THR A 52 16.16 0.60 28.31
CA THR A 52 15.30 -0.54 27.98
C THR A 52 15.04 -0.55 26.47
N VAL A 53 15.48 -1.60 25.79
CA VAL A 53 15.32 -1.76 24.33
C VAL A 53 13.96 -2.36 24.01
N ILE A 54 13.25 -1.71 23.10
CA ILE A 54 11.97 -2.13 22.51
C ILE A 54 12.21 -2.37 21.03
N THR A 55 12.06 -3.59 20.58
CA THR A 55 12.27 -3.98 19.18
C THR A 55 11.02 -3.70 18.36
N PHE A 56 11.18 -2.96 17.26
CA PHE A 56 10.11 -2.53 16.39
C PHE A 56 10.39 -2.90 14.93
N ILE A 57 9.51 -3.70 14.31
CA ILE A 57 9.65 -4.07 12.90
C ILE A 57 8.54 -3.44 12.05
N ASN A 58 8.89 -3.00 10.82
CA ASN A 58 7.92 -2.49 9.87
C ASN A 58 8.32 -2.78 8.43
N GLY A 59 7.35 -2.67 7.51
CA GLY A 59 7.50 -2.90 6.09
C GLY A 59 7.81 -1.65 5.25
N PHE A 60 8.10 -0.51 5.87
CA PHE A 60 8.34 0.77 5.19
C PHE A 60 9.73 0.79 4.53
N THR A 61 9.87 0.07 3.42
CA THR A 61 11.12 -0.01 2.64
C THR A 61 11.11 0.93 1.43
N GLY A 62 10.03 1.69 1.25
CA GLY A 62 9.84 2.67 0.18
C GLY A 62 10.14 4.10 0.60
N GLY A 63 9.53 5.05 -0.11
CA GLY A 63 9.72 6.49 0.11
C GLY A 63 9.23 7.02 1.47
N ASP A 64 8.40 6.28 2.16
CA ASP A 64 7.86 6.57 3.50
C ASP A 64 8.78 6.13 4.66
N GLY A 65 9.67 5.17 4.42
CA GLY A 65 10.57 4.63 5.44
C GLY A 65 11.39 5.67 6.22
N PRO A 66 12.05 6.63 5.57
CA PRO A 66 12.82 7.67 6.25
C PRO A 66 11.99 8.53 7.21
N PHE A 67 10.69 8.70 6.96
CA PHE A 67 9.81 9.50 7.81
C PHE A 67 9.45 8.75 9.11
N MET A 68 9.26 7.44 9.06
CA MET A 68 9.11 6.62 10.27
C MET A 68 10.42 6.61 11.07
N THR A 69 11.55 6.46 10.42
CA THR A 69 12.86 6.55 11.09
C THR A 69 13.04 7.88 11.83
N LYS A 70 12.61 9.00 11.22
CA LYS A 70 12.65 10.31 11.86
C LYS A 70 11.80 10.40 13.15
N ILE A 71 10.64 9.73 13.18
CA ILE A 71 9.80 9.65 14.38
C ILE A 71 10.52 8.82 15.46
N VAL A 72 11.08 7.67 15.09
CA VAL A 72 11.81 6.79 16.01
C VAL A 72 13.05 7.47 16.59
N ASP A 73 13.89 8.06 15.73
CA ASP A 73 15.09 8.78 16.14
C ASP A 73 14.77 9.96 17.06
N GLY A 74 13.72 10.71 16.71
CA GLY A 74 13.25 11.80 17.55
C GLY A 74 12.84 11.35 18.96
N PHE A 75 12.16 10.21 19.08
CA PHE A 75 11.86 9.61 20.37
C PHE A 75 13.14 9.21 21.11
N ASN A 76 14.03 8.49 20.46
CA ASN A 76 15.27 8.01 21.06
C ASN A 76 16.16 9.15 21.57
N GLN A 77 16.13 10.32 20.91
CA GLN A 77 16.87 11.52 21.31
C GLN A 77 16.16 12.35 22.39
N SER A 78 14.84 12.20 22.55
CA SER A 78 14.05 13.03 23.47
C SER A 78 14.13 12.61 24.94
N GLN A 79 14.64 11.41 25.22
CA GLN A 79 14.70 10.82 26.56
C GLN A 79 15.84 9.77 26.66
N ASP A 80 16.17 9.32 27.87
CA ASP A 80 17.29 8.44 28.18
C ASP A 80 16.90 7.09 28.83
N LYS A 81 15.61 6.80 28.95
CA LYS A 81 15.10 5.60 29.64
C LYS A 81 14.82 4.43 28.68
N TYR A 82 14.33 4.72 27.48
CA TYR A 82 13.91 3.74 26.49
C TYR A 82 14.65 3.92 25.17
N PHE A 83 14.74 2.86 24.39
CA PHE A 83 15.31 2.89 23.05
C PHE A 83 14.46 2.04 22.11
N ILE A 84 13.91 2.63 21.05
CA ILE A 84 13.25 1.89 19.97
C ILE A 84 14.31 1.44 18.99
N GLU A 85 14.52 0.12 18.92
CA GLU A 85 15.38 -0.51 17.91
C GLU A 85 14.53 -0.89 16.70
N GLN A 86 14.59 -0.05 15.64
CA GLN A 86 13.79 -0.21 14.44
C GLN A 86 14.46 -1.12 13.42
N LEU A 87 13.70 -2.07 12.87
CA LEU A 87 14.06 -2.84 11.68
C LEU A 87 13.03 -2.55 10.56
N GLN A 88 13.51 -2.11 9.40
CA GLN A 88 12.68 -1.98 8.18
C GLN A 88 12.96 -3.16 7.26
N ASP A 89 11.94 -3.98 7.00
CA ASP A 89 12.08 -5.20 6.20
C ASP A 89 10.77 -5.53 5.46
N ALA A 90 10.86 -5.77 4.16
CA ALA A 90 9.70 -6.11 3.33
C ALA A 90 8.99 -7.41 3.81
N ASP A 91 9.73 -8.34 4.43
CA ASP A 91 9.19 -9.59 4.98
C ASP A 91 8.86 -9.49 6.50
N HIS A 92 8.51 -8.28 6.97
CA HIS A 92 8.27 -7.98 8.38
C HIS A 92 7.19 -8.88 9.02
N TYR A 93 6.17 -9.30 8.29
CA TYR A 93 5.13 -10.21 8.80
C TYR A 93 5.66 -11.61 9.14
N THR A 94 6.51 -12.18 8.29
CA THR A 94 7.13 -13.48 8.56
C THR A 94 8.11 -13.38 9.72
N LYS A 95 8.91 -12.32 9.74
CA LYS A 95 9.88 -12.07 10.82
C LYS A 95 9.19 -11.84 12.16
N PHE A 96 8.12 -11.06 12.23
CA PHE A 96 7.36 -10.87 13.45
C PHE A 96 6.79 -12.19 14.03
N LYS A 97 6.35 -13.10 13.16
CA LYS A 97 5.86 -14.42 13.59
C LYS A 97 6.96 -15.35 14.10
N SER A 98 8.16 -15.26 13.52
CA SER A 98 9.30 -16.16 13.81
C SER A 98 10.24 -15.64 14.87
N ASP A 99 10.37 -14.33 15.03
CA ASP A 99 11.33 -13.66 15.87
C ASP A 99 10.66 -12.91 17.04
N ASP A 100 11.44 -12.51 18.04
CA ASP A 100 10.93 -11.86 19.24
C ASP A 100 10.91 -10.33 19.08
N PHE A 101 9.99 -9.79 18.26
CA PHE A 101 9.72 -8.37 18.21
C PHE A 101 8.63 -7.96 19.20
N ASP A 102 8.80 -6.79 19.83
CA ASP A 102 7.84 -6.21 20.77
C ASP A 102 6.68 -5.50 20.05
N MET A 103 6.99 -4.85 18.94
CA MET A 103 6.05 -4.06 18.15
C MET A 103 6.23 -4.30 16.64
N LEU A 104 5.15 -4.10 15.90
CA LEU A 104 5.18 -4.09 14.43
C LEU A 104 4.30 -2.99 13.86
N ILE A 105 4.56 -2.59 12.60
CA ILE A 105 3.50 -2.01 11.77
C ILE A 105 2.71 -3.15 11.16
N ILE A 106 1.39 -3.09 11.33
CA ILE A 106 0.45 -4.04 10.75
C ILE A 106 -0.62 -3.29 9.96
N HIS A 107 -0.93 -3.77 8.76
CA HIS A 107 -2.02 -3.22 7.97
C HIS A 107 -3.37 -3.63 8.55
N ALA A 108 -4.37 -2.79 8.39
CA ALA A 108 -5.72 -2.97 8.91
C ALA A 108 -6.32 -4.35 8.59
N ASP A 109 -6.09 -4.85 7.39
CA ASP A 109 -6.59 -6.14 6.89
C ASP A 109 -5.83 -7.38 7.38
N TRP A 110 -4.72 -7.20 8.10
CA TRP A 110 -4.03 -8.29 8.79
C TRP A 110 -4.43 -8.44 10.26
N ILE A 111 -5.04 -7.40 10.87
CA ILE A 111 -5.31 -7.39 12.32
C ILE A 111 -6.23 -8.55 12.70
N SER A 112 -7.32 -8.79 11.96
CA SER A 112 -8.26 -9.89 12.23
C SER A 112 -7.57 -11.26 12.30
N THR A 113 -6.66 -11.51 11.35
CA THR A 113 -5.90 -12.77 11.31
C THR A 113 -4.93 -12.88 12.48
N TYR A 114 -4.18 -11.81 12.78
CA TYR A 114 -3.20 -11.80 13.87
C TYR A 114 -3.87 -11.85 15.25
N HIS A 115 -5.03 -11.18 15.41
CA HIS A 115 -5.86 -11.26 16.59
C HIS A 115 -6.36 -12.72 16.80
N ALA A 116 -6.97 -13.33 15.79
CA ALA A 116 -7.45 -14.72 15.86
C ALA A 116 -6.33 -15.74 16.16
N MET A 117 -5.11 -15.47 15.69
CA MET A 117 -3.91 -16.28 16.00
C MET A 117 -3.34 -16.02 17.40
N GLY A 118 -3.86 -15.05 18.15
CA GLY A 118 -3.33 -14.67 19.47
C GLY A 118 -1.92 -14.07 19.42
N LEU A 119 -1.57 -13.41 18.31
CA LEU A 119 -0.25 -12.80 18.12
C LEU A 119 -0.18 -11.35 18.64
N LEU A 120 -1.33 -10.68 18.77
CA LEU A 120 -1.44 -9.30 19.23
C LEU A 120 -1.91 -9.25 20.69
N ARG A 121 -1.32 -8.32 21.43
CA ARG A 121 -1.76 -7.95 22.77
C ARG A 121 -2.92 -6.96 22.70
N GLU A 122 -3.88 -7.07 23.61
CA GLU A 122 -4.86 -6.03 23.89
C GLU A 122 -4.16 -4.79 24.47
N VAL A 123 -4.47 -3.58 24.01
CA VAL A 123 -3.65 -2.38 24.25
C VAL A 123 -4.37 -1.23 24.96
N SER A 124 -5.56 -1.45 25.53
CA SER A 124 -6.33 -0.39 26.21
C SER A 124 -5.57 0.22 27.40
N ASP A 125 -4.80 -0.59 28.13
CA ASP A 125 -3.95 -0.09 29.23
C ASP A 125 -2.79 0.77 28.73
N ILE A 126 -2.26 0.49 27.54
CA ILE A 126 -1.20 1.30 26.93
C ILE A 126 -1.79 2.65 26.45
N TYR A 127 -3.02 2.66 25.91
CA TYR A 127 -3.73 3.90 25.60
C TYR A 127 -3.86 4.78 26.85
N GLU A 128 -4.32 4.22 27.96
CA GLU A 128 -4.45 4.94 29.24
C GLU A 128 -3.10 5.51 29.72
N MET A 129 -2.02 4.71 29.70
CA MET A 129 -0.69 5.15 30.09
C MET A 129 -0.12 6.21 29.16
N ALA A 130 -0.41 6.16 27.86
CA ALA A 130 0.01 7.16 26.89
C ALA A 130 -0.81 8.47 27.02
N GLY A 131 -1.95 8.42 27.70
CA GLY A 131 -2.90 9.54 27.80
C GLY A 131 -3.67 9.77 26.50
N LEU A 132 -3.93 8.68 25.75
CA LEU A 132 -4.68 8.66 24.49
C LEU A 132 -6.04 7.98 24.70
N SER A 133 -7.02 8.35 23.88
CA SER A 133 -8.33 7.70 23.81
C SER A 133 -8.56 7.15 22.41
N PHE A 134 -8.78 5.84 22.31
CA PHE A 134 -9.06 5.20 21.02
C PHE A 134 -10.31 5.77 20.34
N GLU A 135 -11.35 6.08 21.10
CA GLU A 135 -12.62 6.59 20.60
C GLU A 135 -12.63 8.10 20.33
N GLU A 136 -11.82 8.89 21.09
CA GLU A 136 -11.90 10.36 21.06
C GLU A 136 -10.80 11.00 20.22
N ASP A 137 -9.61 10.37 20.11
CA ASP A 137 -8.46 10.97 19.45
C ASP A 137 -8.31 10.54 17.98
N PHE A 138 -9.06 9.53 17.53
CA PHE A 138 -8.93 8.96 16.19
C PHE A 138 -10.23 9.04 15.39
N HIS A 139 -10.12 9.08 14.07
CA HIS A 139 -11.27 9.04 13.19
C HIS A 139 -12.08 7.74 13.40
N PRO A 140 -13.42 7.78 13.43
CA PRO A 140 -14.25 6.61 13.80
C PRO A 140 -14.06 5.36 12.93
N ILE A 141 -13.58 5.51 11.69
CA ILE A 141 -13.34 4.39 10.77
C ILE A 141 -12.37 3.35 11.37
N VAL A 142 -11.47 3.75 12.28
CA VAL A 142 -10.51 2.84 12.92
C VAL A 142 -11.17 1.73 13.73
N GLN A 143 -12.40 1.96 14.18
CA GLN A 143 -13.16 0.95 14.93
C GLN A 143 -13.53 -0.26 14.09
N THR A 144 -13.57 -0.12 12.77
CA THR A 144 -13.94 -1.21 11.85
C THR A 144 -12.86 -2.29 11.73
N TYR A 145 -11.61 -2.00 12.14
CA TYR A 145 -10.49 -2.93 11.97
C TYR A 145 -9.61 -3.11 13.21
N ALA A 146 -9.60 -2.17 14.16
CA ALA A 146 -8.71 -2.23 15.32
C ALA A 146 -9.42 -2.61 16.64
N LYS A 147 -10.77 -2.66 16.64
CA LYS A 147 -11.59 -2.98 17.81
C LYS A 147 -12.40 -4.25 17.59
N TYR A 148 -12.32 -5.16 18.55
CA TYR A 148 -13.04 -6.44 18.61
C TYR A 148 -13.85 -6.53 19.91
N ASP A 149 -14.67 -7.57 20.06
CA ASP A 149 -15.52 -7.75 21.25
C ASP A 149 -14.70 -7.83 22.57
N ASP A 150 -13.46 -8.30 22.50
CA ASP A 150 -12.54 -8.50 23.62
C ASP A 150 -11.52 -7.35 23.82
N GLY A 151 -11.60 -6.28 23.05
CA GLY A 151 -10.76 -5.10 23.27
C GLY A 151 -10.24 -4.39 22.01
N VAL A 152 -9.21 -3.56 22.20
CA VAL A 152 -8.51 -2.83 21.14
C VAL A 152 -7.13 -3.45 20.93
N PHE A 153 -6.75 -3.74 19.67
CA PHE A 153 -5.55 -4.51 19.35
C PHE A 153 -4.51 -3.76 18.52
N ALA A 154 -4.71 -2.47 18.26
CA ALA A 154 -3.74 -1.69 17.52
C ALA A 154 -3.88 -0.18 17.81
N PHE A 155 -2.80 0.57 17.51
CA PHE A 155 -2.79 2.03 17.49
C PHE A 155 -2.82 2.50 16.04
N PRO A 156 -3.90 3.14 15.55
CA PRO A 156 -4.03 3.56 14.17
C PRO A 156 -3.03 4.66 13.81
N LEU A 157 -2.26 4.48 12.74
CA LEU A 157 -1.28 5.46 12.27
C LEU A 157 -1.88 6.37 11.19
N ASP A 158 -2.45 5.77 10.15
CA ASP A 158 -3.03 6.46 9.02
C ASP A 158 -4.21 5.69 8.41
N LEU A 159 -4.89 6.34 7.49
CA LEU A 159 -5.72 5.71 6.47
C LEU A 159 -5.19 6.19 5.11
N TYR A 160 -4.65 5.31 4.32
CA TYR A 160 -4.27 5.59 2.95
C TYR A 160 -5.32 5.07 1.99
N ALA A 161 -5.58 5.85 0.95
CA ALA A 161 -6.48 5.46 -0.12
C ALA A 161 -5.80 5.63 -1.48
N ASP A 162 -6.27 4.89 -2.47
CA ASP A 162 -5.80 5.10 -3.83
C ASP A 162 -6.01 6.55 -4.25
N THR A 163 -4.99 7.09 -4.86
CA THR A 163 -4.90 8.50 -5.28
C THR A 163 -4.67 8.54 -6.77
N PHE A 164 -5.27 9.51 -7.45
CA PHE A 164 -5.08 9.75 -8.87
C PHE A 164 -3.94 10.73 -9.09
N PHE A 165 -2.77 10.22 -9.47
CA PHE A 165 -1.63 11.02 -9.91
C PHE A 165 -1.73 11.24 -11.42
N TYR A 166 -1.57 12.48 -11.88
CA TYR A 166 -1.65 12.81 -13.31
C TYR A 166 -0.55 13.80 -13.72
N ASN A 167 -0.12 13.71 -14.97
CA ASN A 167 0.85 14.62 -15.55
C ASN A 167 0.12 15.80 -16.21
N LYS A 168 0.26 17.01 -15.62
CA LYS A 168 -0.39 18.25 -16.09
C LYS A 168 0.00 18.62 -17.51
N ALA A 169 1.19 18.21 -17.97
CA ALA A 169 1.62 18.45 -19.36
C ALA A 169 0.82 17.61 -20.38
N LEU A 170 0.25 16.47 -19.96
CA LEU A 170 -0.54 15.58 -20.80
C LEU A 170 -2.04 15.77 -20.60
N ALA A 171 -2.46 15.94 -19.33
CA ALA A 171 -3.83 16.19 -18.93
C ALA A 171 -3.88 17.48 -18.08
N GLU A 172 -4.32 18.60 -18.66
CA GLU A 172 -4.37 19.91 -17.97
C GLU A 172 -5.26 19.89 -16.72
N THR A 173 -6.27 19.02 -16.71
CA THR A 173 -7.17 18.76 -15.60
C THR A 173 -7.31 17.25 -15.41
N PRO A 174 -7.47 16.76 -14.15
CA PRO A 174 -7.66 15.34 -13.91
C PRO A 174 -9.00 14.87 -14.51
N PRO A 175 -9.03 13.77 -15.26
CA PRO A 175 -10.27 13.07 -15.60
C PRO A 175 -11.06 12.71 -14.34
N LYS A 176 -12.36 12.89 -14.35
CA LYS A 176 -13.25 12.57 -13.22
C LYS A 176 -14.27 11.48 -13.54
N THR A 177 -14.48 11.21 -14.80
CA THR A 177 -15.46 10.25 -15.30
C THR A 177 -14.85 9.36 -16.37
N TYR A 178 -15.56 8.27 -16.69
CA TYR A 178 -15.23 7.43 -17.83
C TYR A 178 -15.19 8.22 -19.14
N ASP A 179 -16.17 9.11 -19.38
CA ASP A 179 -16.21 9.95 -20.57
C ASP A 179 -15.01 10.90 -20.66
N ASP A 180 -14.53 11.42 -19.53
CA ASP A 180 -13.30 12.24 -19.50
C ASP A 180 -12.07 11.43 -19.91
N LEU A 181 -11.99 10.14 -19.51
CA LEU A 181 -10.90 9.24 -19.93
C LEU A 181 -10.96 8.94 -21.42
N LEU A 182 -12.16 8.73 -21.98
CA LEU A 182 -12.34 8.59 -23.42
C LEU A 182 -11.91 9.85 -24.18
N ALA A 183 -12.31 11.02 -23.70
CA ALA A 183 -11.92 12.30 -24.30
C ALA A 183 -10.39 12.52 -24.22
N LEU A 184 -9.75 12.14 -23.10
CA LEU A 184 -8.30 12.18 -22.96
C LEU A 184 -7.60 11.22 -23.94
N ARG A 185 -8.10 10.00 -24.10
CA ARG A 185 -7.61 9.04 -25.09
C ARG A 185 -7.64 9.65 -26.49
N ASP A 186 -8.79 10.19 -26.93
CA ASP A 186 -8.96 10.78 -28.26
C ASP A 186 -8.00 11.95 -28.49
N LYS A 187 -7.77 12.78 -27.45
CA LYS A 187 -6.77 13.85 -27.47
C LYS A 187 -5.36 13.31 -27.69
N LEU A 188 -4.96 12.30 -26.90
CA LEU A 188 -3.62 11.70 -26.97
C LEU A 188 -3.38 10.99 -28.30
N ASP A 189 -4.36 10.26 -28.83
CA ASP A 189 -4.30 9.60 -30.14
C ASP A 189 -4.12 10.61 -31.27
N SER A 190 -4.80 11.76 -31.19
CA SER A 190 -4.68 12.83 -32.21
C SER A 190 -3.26 13.40 -32.30
N GLN A 191 -2.49 13.28 -31.24
CA GLN A 191 -1.08 13.73 -31.17
C GLN A 191 -0.10 12.71 -31.71
N ASN A 192 -0.59 11.51 -32.10
CA ASN A 192 0.20 10.39 -32.62
C ASN A 192 1.29 9.92 -31.67
N THR A 193 0.96 9.88 -30.38
CA THR A 193 1.83 9.46 -29.28
C THR A 193 1.42 8.05 -28.82
N ASN A 194 2.37 7.31 -28.27
CA ASN A 194 2.09 6.01 -27.61
C ASN A 194 1.76 6.22 -26.13
N VAL A 195 0.85 7.17 -25.84
CA VAL A 195 0.44 7.57 -24.49
C VAL A 195 -1.01 7.19 -24.26
N TYR A 196 -1.25 6.45 -23.18
CA TYR A 196 -2.60 6.04 -22.76
C TYR A 196 -3.08 6.93 -21.60
N PRO A 197 -4.40 7.10 -21.42
CA PRO A 197 -4.94 7.85 -20.29
C PRO A 197 -4.44 7.36 -18.92
N ILE A 198 -4.52 6.06 -18.66
CA ILE A 198 -4.10 5.42 -17.41
C ILE A 198 -3.37 4.10 -17.70
N GLY A 199 -2.74 3.53 -16.68
CA GLY A 199 -2.23 2.15 -16.69
C GLY A 199 -3.03 1.28 -15.72
N ILE A 200 -3.47 0.12 -16.17
CA ILE A 200 -4.05 -0.92 -15.30
C ILE A 200 -2.91 -1.85 -14.86
N PRO A 201 -2.64 -1.99 -13.55
CA PRO A 201 -1.52 -2.76 -13.05
C PRO A 201 -1.73 -4.26 -13.24
N LEU A 202 -0.65 -5.01 -13.52
CA LEU A 202 -0.66 -6.47 -13.42
C LEU A 202 -0.47 -6.92 -11.96
N THR A 203 0.54 -6.37 -11.29
CA THR A 203 0.83 -6.62 -9.87
C THR A 203 1.24 -5.34 -9.17
N GLY A 204 1.26 -5.39 -7.85
CA GLY A 204 1.61 -4.29 -6.96
C GLY A 204 0.40 -3.52 -6.45
N ASP A 205 -0.52 -3.18 -7.34
CA ASP A 205 -1.76 -2.48 -7.03
C ASP A 205 -3.00 -3.22 -7.61
N GLU A 206 -2.89 -4.51 -7.95
CA GLU A 206 -3.95 -5.34 -8.52
C GLU A 206 -5.22 -5.39 -7.65
N GLN A 207 -5.03 -5.46 -6.33
CA GLN A 207 -6.13 -5.49 -5.37
C GLN A 207 -6.99 -4.22 -5.46
N TRP A 208 -6.34 -3.05 -5.58
CA TRP A 208 -7.03 -1.77 -5.71
C TRP A 208 -7.85 -1.70 -7.00
N GLY A 209 -7.31 -2.24 -8.09
CA GLY A 209 -7.98 -2.25 -9.39
C GLY A 209 -9.32 -2.99 -9.37
N TRP A 210 -9.37 -4.23 -8.86
CA TRP A 210 -10.62 -4.97 -8.83
C TRP A 210 -11.56 -4.50 -7.71
N MET A 211 -11.03 -4.04 -6.56
CA MET A 211 -11.85 -3.43 -5.50
C MET A 211 -12.57 -2.18 -6.01
N LEU A 212 -11.88 -1.33 -6.78
CA LEU A 212 -12.48 -0.14 -7.39
C LEU A 212 -13.63 -0.53 -8.33
N ALA A 213 -13.41 -1.53 -9.21
CA ALA A 213 -14.43 -1.97 -10.15
C ALA A 213 -15.66 -2.54 -9.43
N LEU A 214 -15.48 -3.41 -8.44
CA LEU A 214 -16.58 -3.96 -7.65
C LEU A 214 -17.30 -2.87 -6.84
N GLY A 215 -16.54 -2.00 -6.17
CA GLY A 215 -17.09 -0.97 -5.31
C GLY A 215 -17.90 0.08 -6.06
N GLN A 216 -17.37 0.64 -7.15
CA GLN A 216 -18.10 1.62 -7.96
C GLN A 216 -19.36 1.04 -8.61
N ASN A 217 -19.40 -0.26 -8.88
CA ASN A 217 -20.62 -0.97 -9.31
C ASN A 217 -21.56 -1.32 -8.15
N GLY A 218 -21.19 -1.03 -6.89
CA GLY A 218 -22.01 -1.36 -5.72
C GLY A 218 -22.18 -2.87 -5.49
N VAL A 219 -21.21 -3.68 -5.96
CA VAL A 219 -21.25 -5.14 -5.81
C VAL A 219 -20.96 -5.52 -4.36
N ASN A 220 -21.87 -6.27 -3.75
CA ASN A 220 -21.58 -6.91 -2.47
C ASN A 220 -20.80 -8.21 -2.73
N TRP A 221 -19.50 -8.19 -2.43
CA TRP A 221 -18.56 -9.28 -2.70
C TRP A 221 -18.13 -10.04 -1.44
N VAL A 222 -18.88 -9.89 -0.33
CA VAL A 222 -18.62 -10.60 0.93
C VAL A 222 -19.91 -11.31 1.39
N GLU A 223 -19.81 -12.57 1.76
CA GLU A 223 -20.88 -13.35 2.36
C GLU A 223 -20.38 -14.06 3.62
N GLY A 224 -20.87 -13.64 4.80
CA GLY A 224 -20.37 -14.16 6.09
C GLY A 224 -18.89 -13.89 6.27
N GLU A 225 -18.08 -14.94 6.44
CA GLU A 225 -16.64 -14.86 6.70
C GLU A 225 -15.78 -15.11 5.43
N HIS A 226 -16.34 -15.01 4.23
CA HIS A 226 -15.59 -15.22 3.00
C HIS A 226 -15.99 -14.27 1.88
N ILE A 227 -15.07 -14.10 0.90
CA ILE A 227 -15.37 -13.36 -0.32
C ILE A 227 -16.23 -14.22 -1.26
N LYS A 228 -17.19 -13.56 -1.93
CA LYS A 228 -18.12 -14.15 -2.89
C LYS A 228 -18.11 -13.37 -4.20
N LEU A 229 -17.54 -13.96 -5.23
CA LEU A 229 -17.37 -13.36 -6.54
C LEU A 229 -18.08 -14.11 -7.67
N ASP A 230 -18.74 -15.23 -7.38
CA ASP A 230 -19.46 -16.07 -8.34
C ASP A 230 -20.85 -15.51 -8.68
N THR A 231 -20.92 -14.20 -8.92
CA THR A 231 -22.14 -13.47 -9.29
C THR A 231 -22.00 -12.82 -10.65
N GLU A 232 -23.14 -12.61 -11.34
CA GLU A 232 -23.15 -11.92 -12.64
C GLU A 232 -22.64 -10.48 -12.51
N GLU A 233 -22.98 -9.79 -11.42
CA GLU A 233 -22.57 -8.42 -11.13
C GLU A 233 -21.05 -8.31 -10.94
N ALA A 234 -20.43 -9.27 -10.23
CA ALA A 234 -18.98 -9.32 -10.09
C ALA A 234 -18.32 -9.60 -11.46
N CYS A 235 -18.85 -10.54 -12.23
CA CYS A 235 -18.36 -10.83 -13.57
C CYS A 235 -18.43 -9.60 -14.47
N ASP A 236 -19.54 -8.83 -14.44
CA ASP A 236 -19.69 -7.60 -15.21
C ASP A 236 -18.65 -6.55 -14.81
N ALA A 237 -18.39 -6.38 -13.52
CA ALA A 237 -17.38 -5.43 -13.01
C ALA A 237 -15.96 -5.78 -13.51
N PHE A 238 -15.57 -7.05 -13.48
CA PHE A 238 -14.27 -7.49 -14.03
C PHE A 238 -14.22 -7.35 -15.57
N MET A 239 -15.31 -7.61 -16.27
CA MET A 239 -15.37 -7.42 -17.72
C MET A 239 -15.27 -5.94 -18.11
N GLN A 240 -15.74 -4.99 -17.30
CA GLN A 240 -15.52 -3.56 -17.53
C GLN A 240 -14.03 -3.21 -17.48
N VAL A 241 -13.25 -3.79 -16.54
CA VAL A 241 -11.80 -3.60 -16.53
C VAL A 241 -11.16 -4.13 -17.82
N HIS A 242 -11.56 -5.31 -18.27
CA HIS A 242 -11.12 -5.87 -19.54
C HIS A 242 -11.44 -4.95 -20.72
N ASP A 243 -12.66 -4.41 -20.79
CA ASP A 243 -13.10 -3.50 -21.85
C ASP A 243 -12.27 -2.21 -21.89
N LEU A 244 -11.87 -1.64 -20.73
CA LEU A 244 -10.97 -0.48 -20.65
C LEU A 244 -9.65 -0.71 -21.41
N ILE A 245 -9.14 -1.95 -21.37
CA ILE A 245 -7.86 -2.31 -22.00
C ILE A 245 -8.06 -2.63 -23.49
N TYR A 246 -8.93 -3.57 -23.81
CA TYR A 246 -8.97 -4.23 -25.11
C TYR A 246 -9.98 -3.63 -26.08
N LYS A 247 -11.01 -2.96 -25.59
CA LYS A 247 -12.05 -2.35 -26.42
C LYS A 247 -11.90 -0.84 -26.51
N ASP A 248 -11.71 -0.19 -25.36
CA ASP A 248 -11.72 1.27 -25.29
C ASP A 248 -10.31 1.88 -25.31
N HIS A 249 -9.28 1.07 -25.20
CA HIS A 249 -7.85 1.48 -25.24
C HIS A 249 -7.52 2.63 -24.29
N ILE A 250 -8.14 2.64 -23.10
CA ILE A 250 -7.85 3.61 -22.04
C ILE A 250 -6.54 3.24 -21.32
N SER A 251 -6.23 1.94 -21.25
CA SER A 251 -4.94 1.43 -20.79
C SER A 251 -4.27 0.60 -21.88
N ALA A 252 -2.94 0.58 -21.90
CA ALA A 252 -2.19 -0.33 -22.74
C ALA A 252 -2.40 -1.78 -22.29
N ALA A 253 -2.49 -2.70 -23.25
CA ALA A 253 -2.46 -4.13 -22.99
C ALA A 253 -1.03 -4.58 -22.62
N GLY A 254 -0.94 -5.63 -21.80
CA GLY A 254 0.33 -6.30 -21.51
C GLY A 254 1.31 -5.52 -20.65
N LEU A 255 0.82 -4.58 -19.85
CA LEU A 255 1.63 -3.94 -18.81
C LEU A 255 2.11 -5.02 -17.81
N GLY A 256 3.40 -4.94 -17.43
CA GLY A 256 4.02 -5.84 -16.47
C GLY A 256 3.87 -5.37 -15.01
N ASP A 257 4.71 -5.92 -14.17
CA ASP A 257 4.75 -5.58 -12.74
C ASP A 257 5.12 -4.12 -12.54
N GLN A 258 4.31 -3.37 -11.77
CA GLN A 258 4.49 -1.94 -11.50
C GLN A 258 4.56 -1.03 -12.75
N ASP A 259 4.27 -1.56 -13.95
CA ASP A 259 4.40 -0.79 -15.19
C ASP A 259 3.39 0.35 -15.29
N HIS A 260 2.22 0.25 -14.64
CA HIS A 260 1.27 1.36 -14.52
C HIS A 260 1.90 2.61 -13.92
N TYR A 261 2.77 2.46 -12.91
CA TYR A 261 3.51 3.56 -12.29
C TYR A 261 4.76 3.92 -13.10
N ASN A 262 5.54 2.94 -13.54
CA ASN A 262 6.78 3.17 -14.29
C ASN A 262 6.51 3.90 -15.62
N THR A 263 5.44 3.55 -16.33
CA THR A 263 5.02 4.25 -17.56
C THR A 263 4.50 5.67 -17.30
N PHE A 264 3.96 5.94 -16.12
CA PHE A 264 3.52 7.26 -15.71
C PHE A 264 4.69 8.22 -15.45
N VAL A 265 5.71 7.79 -14.70
CA VAL A 265 6.85 8.63 -14.33
C VAL A 265 7.96 8.67 -15.38
N SER A 266 7.92 7.80 -16.41
CA SER A 266 8.95 7.74 -17.44
C SER A 266 8.90 8.93 -18.39
N GLU A 267 10.05 9.35 -18.92
CA GLU A 267 10.12 10.33 -20.01
C GLU A 267 9.73 9.68 -21.34
N VAL A 268 8.98 10.39 -22.18
CA VAL A 268 8.71 9.98 -23.57
C VAL A 268 9.91 10.35 -24.41
N THR A 269 10.80 9.38 -24.69
CA THR A 269 12.04 9.65 -25.41
C THR A 269 11.96 9.40 -26.92
N ASP A 270 11.11 8.49 -27.41
CA ASP A 270 11.14 8.10 -28.85
C ASP A 270 9.80 7.66 -29.45
N GLY A 271 8.69 7.74 -28.75
CA GLY A 271 7.35 7.32 -29.22
C GLY A 271 7.20 5.80 -29.43
N SER A 272 8.20 4.99 -29.14
CA SER A 272 8.13 3.53 -29.18
C SER A 272 7.77 2.94 -27.81
N SER A 273 8.08 3.65 -26.72
CA SER A 273 7.76 3.23 -25.36
C SER A 273 6.32 3.58 -24.99
N VAL A 274 5.63 2.67 -24.33
CA VAL A 274 4.34 2.93 -23.72
C VAL A 274 4.51 3.93 -22.60
N LYS A 275 3.61 4.93 -22.55
CA LYS A 275 3.50 5.92 -21.47
C LYS A 275 2.04 6.09 -21.05
N THR A 276 1.82 6.49 -19.79
CA THR A 276 0.50 6.84 -19.31
C THR A 276 0.45 8.29 -18.84
N ALA A 277 -0.70 8.94 -19.05
CA ALA A 277 -0.91 10.31 -18.61
C ALA A 277 -1.23 10.41 -17.12
N ALA A 278 -1.73 9.31 -16.54
CA ALA A 278 -2.06 9.21 -15.12
C ALA A 278 -1.84 7.81 -14.59
N CYS A 279 -1.82 7.71 -13.25
CA CYS A 279 -1.65 6.48 -12.49
C CYS A 279 -2.59 6.49 -11.28
N MET A 280 -3.26 5.38 -11.02
CA MET A 280 -3.98 5.11 -9.77
C MET A 280 -3.03 4.31 -8.87
N SER A 281 -2.66 4.87 -7.74
CA SER A 281 -1.77 4.21 -6.77
C SER A 281 -1.81 4.92 -5.41
N GLY A 282 -1.24 4.30 -4.40
CA GLY A 282 -1.26 4.85 -3.05
C GLY A 282 -0.23 5.96 -2.78
N PRO A 283 -0.37 6.63 -1.61
CA PRO A 283 0.46 7.79 -1.22
C PRO A 283 1.97 7.49 -1.19
N TRP A 284 2.39 6.24 -0.99
CA TRP A 284 3.80 5.83 -1.00
C TRP A 284 4.55 6.09 -2.31
N LYS A 285 3.82 6.39 -3.39
CA LYS A 285 4.40 6.76 -4.70
C LYS A 285 4.61 8.27 -4.84
N TYR A 286 4.01 9.10 -3.97
CA TYR A 286 3.98 10.55 -4.14
C TYR A 286 5.36 11.20 -4.14
N SER A 287 6.20 10.92 -3.14
CA SER A 287 7.51 11.56 -3.02
C SER A 287 8.41 11.31 -4.24
N THR A 288 8.43 10.06 -4.72
CA THR A 288 9.19 9.69 -5.93
C THR A 288 8.59 10.31 -7.20
N ALA A 289 7.27 10.34 -7.33
CA ALA A 289 6.61 10.98 -8.47
C ALA A 289 6.88 12.48 -8.49
N LEU A 290 6.86 13.14 -7.33
CA LEU A 290 7.16 14.56 -7.20
C LEU A 290 8.62 14.87 -7.56
N GLU A 291 9.57 14.04 -7.16
CA GLU A 291 10.98 14.19 -7.52
C GLU A 291 11.20 14.13 -9.04
N ILE A 292 10.46 13.25 -9.73
CA ILE A 292 10.61 13.04 -11.17
C ILE A 292 9.84 14.08 -11.99
N LEU A 293 8.57 14.34 -11.65
CA LEU A 293 7.67 15.18 -12.44
C LEU A 293 7.64 16.64 -12.00
N GLY A 294 8.07 16.93 -10.77
CA GLY A 294 8.11 18.31 -10.24
C GLY A 294 6.74 18.99 -10.31
N ASP A 295 6.72 20.20 -10.90
CA ASP A 295 5.52 21.03 -11.05
C ASP A 295 4.44 20.41 -11.97
N ASP A 296 4.82 19.46 -12.83
CA ASP A 296 3.88 18.74 -13.70
C ASP A 296 3.09 17.66 -12.96
N LEU A 297 3.49 17.28 -11.75
CA LEU A 297 2.69 16.36 -10.96
C LEU A 297 1.38 17.00 -10.50
N GLY A 298 0.25 16.36 -10.82
CA GLY A 298 -1.06 16.66 -10.28
C GLY A 298 -1.54 15.52 -9.38
N VAL A 299 -2.35 15.89 -8.38
CA VAL A 299 -2.97 14.96 -7.42
C VAL A 299 -4.48 15.20 -7.40
N SER A 300 -5.27 14.16 -7.43
CA SER A 300 -6.74 14.21 -7.41
C SER A 300 -7.33 12.98 -6.74
N THR A 301 -8.63 13.00 -6.48
CA THR A 301 -9.41 11.79 -6.19
C THR A 301 -9.48 10.89 -7.42
N LEU A 302 -9.72 9.59 -7.23
CA LEU A 302 -9.96 8.65 -8.33
C LEU A 302 -11.17 9.10 -9.16
N PRO A 303 -11.14 8.87 -10.48
CA PRO A 303 -12.31 9.09 -11.32
C PRO A 303 -13.40 8.04 -11.05
N GLN A 304 -14.66 8.43 -11.28
CA GLN A 304 -15.80 7.52 -11.28
C GLN A 304 -15.90 6.88 -12.67
N ILE A 305 -15.42 5.63 -12.81
CA ILE A 305 -15.21 5.01 -14.14
C ILE A 305 -16.02 3.73 -14.38
N TYR A 306 -16.48 3.05 -13.32
CA TYR A 306 -17.15 1.76 -13.46
C TYR A 306 -18.66 1.82 -13.18
N GLY A 307 -19.10 2.68 -12.29
CA GLY A 307 -20.51 2.81 -11.89
C GLY A 307 -20.76 4.06 -11.07
N ASP A 308 -21.94 4.20 -10.47
CA ASP A 308 -22.38 5.43 -9.81
C ASP A 308 -22.19 5.42 -8.28
N THR A 309 -21.75 4.29 -7.71
CA THR A 309 -21.52 4.20 -6.25
C THR A 309 -20.18 4.85 -5.90
N PRO A 310 -20.14 5.87 -5.05
CA PRO A 310 -18.88 6.41 -4.56
C PRO A 310 -18.09 5.32 -3.85
N CYS A 311 -16.85 5.09 -4.30
CA CYS A 311 -15.97 4.09 -3.72
C CYS A 311 -14.52 4.40 -4.06
N VAL A 312 -13.67 4.31 -3.05
CA VAL A 312 -12.22 4.38 -3.21
C VAL A 312 -11.58 3.26 -2.39
N PRO A 313 -10.80 2.37 -3.00
CA PRO A 313 -10.03 1.37 -2.27
C PRO A 313 -9.08 2.04 -1.28
N ALA A 314 -9.06 1.53 -0.06
CA ALA A 314 -8.29 2.09 1.04
C ALA A 314 -7.71 1.00 1.94
N GLY A 315 -6.71 1.37 2.70
CA GLY A 315 -6.12 0.57 3.77
C GLY A 315 -5.64 1.46 4.91
N GLY A 316 -5.06 0.87 5.92
CA GLY A 316 -4.50 1.64 7.03
C GLY A 316 -3.30 0.94 7.63
N HIS A 317 -2.34 1.73 8.12
CA HIS A 317 -1.26 1.23 8.94
C HIS A 317 -1.59 1.43 10.41
N THR A 318 -1.15 0.50 11.23
CA THR A 318 -1.31 0.56 12.68
C THR A 318 -0.05 0.06 13.38
N PHE A 319 0.20 0.54 14.59
CA PHE A 319 1.17 -0.12 15.48
C PHE A 319 0.46 -1.23 16.23
N GLY A 320 0.94 -2.46 16.07
CA GLY A 320 0.55 -3.62 16.87
C GLY A 320 1.59 -3.91 17.95
N VAL A 321 1.14 -4.47 19.07
CA VAL A 321 2.01 -4.92 20.16
C VAL A 321 1.94 -6.43 20.25
N SER A 322 3.09 -7.09 20.37
CA SER A 322 3.20 -8.54 20.48
C SER A 322 2.50 -9.08 21.71
N ALA A 323 1.75 -10.17 21.58
CA ALA A 323 1.21 -10.89 22.74
C ALA A 323 2.30 -11.48 23.67
N LYS A 324 3.55 -11.54 23.19
CA LYS A 324 4.72 -12.05 23.95
C LYS A 324 5.57 -10.95 24.55
N VAL A 325 5.19 -9.67 24.40
CA VAL A 325 5.96 -8.55 24.92
C VAL A 325 6.20 -8.69 26.43
N ASP A 326 7.42 -8.38 26.88
CA ASP A 326 7.73 -8.35 28.31
C ASP A 326 7.04 -7.15 28.99
N GLU A 327 6.36 -7.39 30.10
CA GLU A 327 5.64 -6.35 30.87
C GLU A 327 6.54 -5.18 31.28
N SER A 328 7.85 -5.39 31.45
CA SER A 328 8.80 -4.32 31.76
C SER A 328 9.00 -3.31 30.62
N LYS A 329 8.57 -3.63 29.40
CA LYS A 329 8.66 -2.77 28.22
C LYS A 329 7.39 -1.93 27.97
N ILE A 330 6.28 -2.28 28.61
CA ILE A 330 4.96 -1.66 28.36
C ILE A 330 4.97 -0.15 28.61
N GLU A 331 5.58 0.31 29.71
CA GLU A 331 5.73 1.76 29.97
C GLU A 331 6.54 2.46 28.87
N GLY A 332 7.52 1.77 28.27
CA GLY A 332 8.33 2.30 27.19
C GLY A 332 7.54 2.39 25.88
N ILE A 333 6.70 1.40 25.58
CA ILE A 333 5.77 1.42 24.45
C ILE A 333 4.77 2.56 24.62
N ALA A 334 4.17 2.72 25.80
CA ALA A 334 3.27 3.83 26.09
C ALA A 334 3.95 5.20 25.93
N ALA A 335 5.21 5.33 26.37
CA ALA A 335 6.00 6.55 26.19
C ALA A 335 6.26 6.85 24.69
N PHE A 336 6.55 5.82 23.90
CA PHE A 336 6.71 5.96 22.45
C PHE A 336 5.39 6.37 21.78
N MET A 337 4.26 5.74 22.09
CA MET A 337 2.95 6.11 21.56
C MET A 337 2.61 7.56 21.93
N LYS A 338 2.79 7.95 23.19
CA LYS A 338 2.59 9.34 23.62
C LYS A 338 3.43 10.35 22.84
N TYR A 339 4.66 9.99 22.49
CA TYR A 339 5.55 10.83 21.70
C TYR A 339 5.10 10.86 20.22
N ALA A 340 4.87 9.70 19.63
CA ALA A 340 4.53 9.56 18.21
C ALA A 340 3.23 10.29 17.84
N TYR A 341 2.23 10.27 18.73
CA TYR A 341 0.95 10.95 18.50
C TYR A 341 0.92 12.43 18.92
N GLN A 342 2.06 13.03 19.29
CA GLN A 342 2.13 14.50 19.32
C GLN A 342 1.89 15.03 17.91
N PRO A 343 0.96 15.98 17.70
CA PRO A 343 0.60 16.42 16.34
C PRO A 343 1.80 16.86 15.51
N GLU A 344 2.75 17.60 16.11
CA GLU A 344 3.96 18.09 15.44
C GLU A 344 4.92 16.95 15.06
N VAL A 345 4.96 15.86 15.83
CA VAL A 345 5.74 14.66 15.51
C VAL A 345 5.08 13.89 14.39
N MET A 346 3.75 13.70 14.47
CA MET A 346 2.97 12.96 13.49
C MET A 346 2.92 13.68 12.13
N LEU A 347 3.13 15.01 12.06
CA LEU A 347 3.31 15.72 10.80
C LEU A 347 4.51 15.19 9.98
N ASN A 348 5.52 14.58 10.60
CA ASN A 348 6.57 13.89 9.84
C ASN A 348 6.00 12.75 8.99
N TRP A 349 4.97 12.05 9.47
CA TRP A 349 4.29 11.03 8.69
C TRP A 349 3.49 11.63 7.53
N ALA A 350 2.82 12.76 7.75
CA ALA A 350 2.14 13.50 6.67
C ALA A 350 3.11 14.04 5.59
N ASP A 351 4.35 14.37 5.95
CA ASP A 351 5.38 14.81 5.01
C ASP A 351 5.75 13.69 3.98
N SER A 352 5.49 12.42 4.28
CA SER A 352 5.66 11.30 3.33
C SER A 352 4.57 11.23 2.26
N GLY A 353 3.46 11.95 2.42
CA GLY A 353 2.24 11.85 1.61
C GLY A 353 1.13 11.02 2.27
N GLN A 354 1.44 10.29 3.33
CA GLN A 354 0.46 9.51 4.09
C GLN A 354 -0.54 10.41 4.83
N ALA A 355 -1.72 9.88 5.17
CA ALA A 355 -2.78 10.63 5.83
C ALA A 355 -2.95 10.16 7.29
N PRO A 356 -2.24 10.77 8.26
CA PRO A 356 -2.41 10.45 9.68
C PRO A 356 -3.86 10.53 10.11
N ILE A 357 -4.31 9.57 10.94
CA ILE A 357 -5.72 9.44 11.31
C ILE A 357 -6.03 9.95 12.73
N HIS A 358 -5.03 10.49 13.41
CA HIS A 358 -5.18 11.17 14.68
C HIS A 358 -5.83 12.55 14.46
N LEU A 359 -6.95 12.83 15.09
CA LEU A 359 -7.83 13.98 14.78
C LEU A 359 -7.15 15.35 14.90
N GLU A 360 -6.29 15.55 15.91
CA GLU A 360 -5.55 16.81 16.03
C GLU A 360 -4.54 16.99 14.91
N THR A 361 -3.86 15.92 14.49
CA THR A 361 -2.94 15.96 13.36
C THR A 361 -3.68 16.19 12.05
N MET A 362 -4.81 15.50 11.84
CA MET A 362 -5.66 15.72 10.66
C MET A 362 -6.01 17.20 10.49
N LYS A 363 -6.37 17.86 11.57
CA LYS A 363 -6.70 19.30 11.55
C LYS A 363 -5.52 20.15 11.07
N LEU A 364 -4.30 19.90 11.59
CA LEU A 364 -3.10 20.63 11.18
C LEU A 364 -2.75 20.39 9.70
N VAL A 365 -2.95 19.17 9.21
CA VAL A 365 -2.75 18.81 7.80
C VAL A 365 -3.77 19.54 6.92
N GLN A 366 -5.04 19.57 7.31
CA GLN A 366 -6.13 20.23 6.58
C GLN A 366 -5.98 21.76 6.56
N GLU A 367 -5.34 22.35 7.56
CA GLU A 367 -5.00 23.79 7.59
C GLU A 367 -3.88 24.15 6.60
N ASN A 368 -3.15 23.15 6.04
CA ASN A 368 -2.03 23.32 5.13
C ASN A 368 -2.15 22.45 3.86
N PRO A 369 -3.21 22.61 3.04
CA PRO A 369 -3.50 21.71 1.93
C PRO A 369 -2.43 21.76 0.81
N ASP A 370 -1.79 22.89 0.59
CA ASP A 370 -0.73 23.02 -0.41
C ASP A 370 0.54 22.25 -0.02
N LYS A 371 0.80 22.11 1.28
CA LYS A 371 1.92 21.32 1.79
C LYS A 371 1.64 19.84 1.78
N TYR A 372 0.40 19.43 2.03
CA TYR A 372 -0.02 18.04 2.19
C TYR A 372 -1.12 17.65 1.17
N PRO A 373 -0.86 17.77 -0.15
CA PRO A 373 -1.91 17.60 -1.15
C PRO A 373 -2.51 16.19 -1.17
N VAL A 374 -1.69 15.14 -1.03
CA VAL A 374 -2.16 13.75 -1.04
C VAL A 374 -2.97 13.42 0.20
N ALA A 375 -2.47 13.77 1.39
CA ALA A 375 -3.21 13.54 2.64
C ALA A 375 -4.57 14.26 2.63
N ASN A 376 -4.63 15.50 2.10
CA ASN A 376 -5.89 16.23 1.99
C ASN A 376 -6.87 15.61 0.99
N VAL A 377 -6.40 15.09 -0.13
CA VAL A 377 -7.23 14.31 -1.06
C VAL A 377 -7.80 13.09 -0.33
N ASN A 378 -6.97 12.35 0.40
CA ASN A 378 -7.40 11.17 1.16
C ASN A 378 -8.43 11.50 2.24
N TYR A 379 -8.26 12.60 3.00
CA TYR A 379 -9.28 13.01 3.98
C TYR A 379 -10.63 13.33 3.35
N GLY A 380 -10.64 13.81 2.12
CA GLY A 380 -11.87 14.14 1.38
C GLY A 380 -12.68 12.92 0.93
N ILE A 381 -12.11 11.71 1.02
CA ILE A 381 -12.73 10.48 0.49
C ILE A 381 -12.90 9.39 1.56
N PHE A 382 -12.65 9.69 2.85
CA PHE A 382 -12.77 8.69 3.91
C PHE A 382 -14.17 8.10 4.06
N ASP A 383 -15.22 8.87 3.76
CA ASP A 383 -16.60 8.37 3.77
C ASP A 383 -16.88 7.36 2.64
N ASP A 384 -16.10 7.41 1.55
CA ASP A 384 -16.19 6.54 0.39
C ASP A 384 -15.14 5.40 0.41
N ALA A 385 -14.34 5.34 1.49
CA ALA A 385 -13.24 4.40 1.62
C ALA A 385 -13.73 2.96 1.76
N MET A 386 -13.26 2.08 0.87
CA MET A 386 -13.50 0.65 0.94
C MET A 386 -12.23 -0.06 1.41
N ILE A 387 -12.23 -0.51 2.66
CA ILE A 387 -11.17 -1.31 3.27
C ILE A 387 -11.52 -2.79 3.10
N LEU A 388 -10.51 -3.67 2.95
CA LEU A 388 -10.74 -5.11 3.02
C LEU A 388 -11.46 -5.46 4.34
N PRO A 389 -12.47 -6.34 4.29
CA PRO A 389 -13.24 -6.68 5.49
C PRO A 389 -12.36 -7.32 6.56
N ALA A 390 -12.65 -7.01 7.83
CA ALA A 390 -11.93 -7.55 8.99
C ALA A 390 -12.38 -8.99 9.30
N ILE A 391 -12.27 -9.88 8.32
CA ILE A 391 -12.57 -11.32 8.45
C ILE A 391 -11.27 -12.13 8.48
N TYR A 392 -11.34 -13.32 9.07
CA TYR A 392 -10.18 -14.19 9.20
C TYR A 392 -9.61 -14.59 7.83
N ASN A 393 -8.28 -14.58 7.71
CA ASN A 393 -7.55 -14.95 6.50
C ASN A 393 -7.92 -14.18 5.22
N ILE A 394 -8.47 -12.97 5.32
CA ILE A 394 -8.88 -12.19 4.14
C ILE A 394 -7.76 -12.07 3.09
N ARG A 395 -6.52 -11.86 3.50
CA ARG A 395 -5.37 -11.78 2.58
C ARG A 395 -5.13 -13.08 1.81
N GLU A 396 -5.30 -14.23 2.44
CA GLU A 396 -5.19 -15.52 1.74
C GLU A 396 -6.41 -15.76 0.84
N GLN A 397 -7.61 -15.34 1.26
CA GLN A 397 -8.83 -15.45 0.45
C GLN A 397 -8.72 -14.66 -0.86
N VAL A 398 -8.20 -13.43 -0.84
CA VAL A 398 -8.06 -12.60 -2.04
C VAL A 398 -6.87 -12.97 -2.93
N LYS A 399 -5.96 -13.79 -2.45
CA LYS A 399 -4.70 -14.14 -3.16
C LYS A 399 -4.94 -14.77 -4.53
N TYR A 400 -5.94 -15.62 -4.64
CA TYR A 400 -6.31 -16.24 -5.92
C TYR A 400 -6.90 -15.19 -6.89
N VAL A 401 -7.66 -14.24 -6.39
CA VAL A 401 -8.19 -13.13 -7.19
C VAL A 401 -7.03 -12.30 -7.72
N ASN A 402 -6.12 -11.86 -6.85
CA ASN A 402 -4.98 -11.03 -7.20
C ASN A 402 -4.08 -11.71 -8.25
N SER A 403 -3.73 -12.98 -8.05
CA SER A 403 -2.76 -13.67 -8.91
C SER A 403 -3.35 -14.27 -10.18
N THR A 404 -4.58 -14.83 -10.13
CA THR A 404 -5.14 -15.62 -11.23
C THR A 404 -6.27 -14.91 -11.94
N VAL A 405 -7.31 -14.51 -11.20
CA VAL A 405 -8.48 -13.86 -11.84
C VAL A 405 -8.07 -12.54 -12.48
N TRP A 406 -7.33 -11.71 -11.74
CA TRP A 406 -6.87 -10.42 -12.25
C TRP A 406 -5.94 -10.56 -13.44
N SER A 407 -4.96 -11.47 -13.37
CA SER A 407 -4.06 -11.74 -14.49
C SER A 407 -4.83 -12.19 -15.74
N LEU A 408 -5.86 -13.03 -15.58
CA LEU A 408 -6.73 -13.43 -16.68
C LEU A 408 -7.43 -12.22 -17.33
N VAL A 409 -7.97 -11.31 -16.52
CA VAL A 409 -8.68 -10.10 -16.99
C VAL A 409 -7.77 -9.15 -17.76
N VAL A 410 -6.55 -8.90 -17.22
CA VAL A 410 -5.66 -7.86 -17.77
C VAL A 410 -4.74 -8.36 -18.88
N GLN A 411 -4.57 -9.69 -19.07
CA GLN A 411 -3.63 -10.25 -20.04
C GLN A 411 -4.28 -11.06 -21.17
N THR A 412 -5.59 -11.31 -21.14
CA THR A 412 -6.26 -12.16 -22.14
C THR A 412 -7.16 -11.34 -23.03
N GLU A 413 -6.74 -11.03 -24.26
CA GLU A 413 -7.53 -10.22 -25.21
C GLU A 413 -8.90 -10.84 -25.50
N ASP A 414 -8.96 -12.14 -25.83
CA ASP A 414 -10.19 -12.87 -26.17
C ASP A 414 -10.86 -13.51 -24.93
N LEU A 415 -10.96 -12.76 -23.80
CA LEU A 415 -11.57 -13.26 -22.58
C LEU A 415 -13.08 -13.44 -22.73
N SER A 416 -13.57 -14.66 -22.52
CA SER A 416 -15.01 -14.92 -22.48
C SER A 416 -15.57 -14.81 -21.04
N ARG A 417 -16.83 -14.37 -20.93
CA ARG A 417 -17.56 -14.34 -19.65
C ARG A 417 -17.59 -15.70 -18.96
N ASP A 418 -17.81 -16.79 -19.71
CA ASP A 418 -17.86 -18.14 -19.15
C ASP A 418 -16.52 -18.54 -18.54
N ALA A 419 -15.40 -18.21 -19.17
CA ALA A 419 -14.06 -18.45 -18.63
C ALA A 419 -13.79 -17.63 -17.36
N LEU A 420 -14.16 -16.36 -17.36
CA LEU A 420 -14.04 -15.51 -16.18
C LEU A 420 -14.92 -16.02 -15.04
N MET A 421 -16.19 -16.32 -15.29
CA MET A 421 -17.11 -16.85 -14.28
C MET A 421 -16.62 -18.15 -13.66
N ALA A 422 -15.99 -19.02 -14.44
CA ALA A 422 -15.41 -20.26 -13.92
C ALA A 422 -14.29 -19.98 -12.90
N GLU A 423 -13.43 -18.98 -13.16
CA GLU A 423 -12.37 -18.59 -12.24
C GLU A 423 -12.89 -17.81 -11.02
N LEU A 424 -13.93 -16.99 -11.17
CA LEU A 424 -14.62 -16.34 -10.05
C LEU A 424 -15.30 -17.35 -9.12
N THR A 425 -15.94 -18.38 -9.68
CA THR A 425 -16.53 -19.48 -8.92
C THR A 425 -15.46 -20.22 -8.10
N LYS A 426 -14.31 -20.49 -8.72
CA LYS A 426 -13.20 -21.13 -8.04
C LYS A 426 -12.59 -20.24 -6.95
N ALA A 427 -12.49 -18.92 -7.19
CA ALA A 427 -12.04 -17.96 -6.18
C ALA A 427 -12.95 -17.98 -4.95
N THR A 428 -14.27 -17.98 -5.15
CA THR A 428 -15.27 -18.08 -4.08
C THR A 428 -15.13 -19.40 -3.29
N GLN A 429 -14.98 -20.54 -3.97
CA GLN A 429 -14.78 -21.84 -3.31
C GLN A 429 -13.52 -21.90 -2.46
N ILE A 430 -12.40 -21.38 -2.97
CA ILE A 430 -11.13 -21.28 -2.24
C ILE A 430 -11.30 -20.40 -0.99
N ALA A 431 -11.97 -19.26 -1.13
CA ALA A 431 -12.22 -18.36 -0.01
C ALA A 431 -13.10 -18.98 1.08
N GLU A 432 -14.16 -19.71 0.69
CA GLU A 432 -15.02 -20.45 1.62
C GLU A 432 -14.22 -21.53 2.39
N GLU A 433 -13.35 -22.28 1.70
CA GLU A 433 -12.47 -23.26 2.35
C GLU A 433 -11.51 -22.60 3.34
N LEU A 434 -10.90 -21.46 2.98
CA LEU A 434 -9.94 -20.74 3.83
C LEU A 434 -10.59 -20.06 5.04
N SER A 435 -11.87 -19.70 4.96
CA SER A 435 -12.61 -19.10 6.08
C SER A 435 -12.92 -20.12 7.20
N GLN A 436 -12.78 -21.43 6.92
CA GLN A 436 -13.08 -22.52 7.86
C GLN A 436 -11.83 -23.09 8.56
N LEU A 437 -10.63 -22.62 8.19
CA LEU A 437 -9.35 -23.05 8.78
C LEU A 437 -9.06 -22.32 10.09
#